data_cca11c8090557b9be1e274a125ae7d8f
#
_entry.id   cca11c8090557b9be1e274a125ae7d8f
#
_cell.length_a   1.000
_cell.length_b   1.000
_cell.length_c   1.000
_cell.angle_alpha   90.00
_cell.angle_beta   90.00
_cell.angle_gamma   90.00
#
_symmetry.space_group_name_H-M   'P 1'
#
loop_
_entity.id
_entity.type
_entity.pdbx_description
1 polymer ?
#
loop_
_entity_poly.entity_id
_entity_poly.type
_entity_poly.pdbx_seq_one_letter_code
_entity_poly.pdbx_strand_id
1 'polypeptide(L)'
;MSTLFNERTPFDLLFRNLFKADGAFQPTTFENKQPHPLDIFYDEDGLHFEVACTGLTKKDIQLEIDGDLLKIIYDKPNDDEFDYSGYIYKGLAKRSFNLGYKVAAKFELESLTAEMKDGLLHIFIPIAESKKPKTIKIK
;
A
#
# COMPACT_ATOMS: atom_id res chain seq x y z
N MET A 1 -22.65 -11.57 -29.85
CA MET A 1 -21.93 -10.33 -30.10
C MET A 1 -21.39 -9.77 -28.83
N SER A 2 -20.17 -10.09 -28.57
CA SER A 2 -19.53 -9.84 -27.28
C SER A 2 -18.68 -8.56 -27.23
N THR A 3 -18.83 -7.68 -28.21
CA THR A 3 -18.06 -6.43 -28.28
C THR A 3 -18.41 -5.43 -27.21
N LEU A 4 -19.60 -5.54 -26.62
CA LEU A 4 -20.05 -4.65 -25.53
C LEU A 4 -19.38 -4.95 -24.18
N PHE A 5 -18.80 -6.13 -24.01
CA PHE A 5 -18.15 -6.54 -22.78
C PHE A 5 -16.63 -6.34 -22.77
N ASN A 6 -16.11 -5.78 -23.86
CA ASN A 6 -14.68 -5.52 -24.00
C ASN A 6 -14.32 -4.04 -23.88
N GLU A 7 -15.25 -3.23 -23.42
CA GLU A 7 -14.98 -1.85 -23.06
C GLU A 7 -14.18 -1.82 -21.78
N ARG A 8 -12.89 -1.87 -21.96
CA ARG A 8 -11.94 -1.63 -20.89
C ARG A 8 -12.12 -0.21 -20.42
N THR A 9 -12.23 -0.03 -19.11
CA THR A 9 -12.32 1.29 -18.54
C THR A 9 -11.07 2.10 -18.93
N PRO A 10 -11.17 3.45 -19.04
CA PRO A 10 -10.00 4.29 -19.28
C PRO A 10 -8.86 4.01 -18.28
N PHE A 11 -9.19 3.61 -17.06
CA PHE A 11 -8.23 3.20 -16.05
C PHE A 11 -7.47 1.92 -16.44
N ASP A 12 -8.15 0.92 -16.97
CA ASP A 12 -7.51 -0.33 -17.41
C ASP A 12 -6.55 -0.09 -18.59
N LEU A 13 -6.91 0.79 -19.49
CA LEU A 13 -6.06 1.18 -20.62
C LEU A 13 -4.82 1.95 -20.16
N LEU A 14 -4.99 2.90 -19.23
CA LEU A 14 -3.90 3.67 -18.65
C LEU A 14 -2.94 2.74 -17.89
N PHE A 15 -3.48 1.87 -17.08
CA PHE A 15 -2.72 0.89 -16.30
C PHE A 15 -1.92 -0.06 -17.20
N ARG A 16 -2.54 -0.59 -18.24
CA ARG A 16 -1.85 -1.44 -19.22
C ARG A 16 -0.73 -0.71 -19.97
N ASN A 17 -0.98 0.53 -20.38
CA ASN A 17 0.03 1.32 -21.09
C ASN A 17 1.22 1.65 -20.19
N LEU A 18 0.96 1.98 -18.92
CA LEU A 18 2.00 2.28 -17.95
C LEU A 18 2.91 1.07 -17.68
N PHE A 19 2.34 -0.14 -17.63
CA PHE A 19 3.08 -1.37 -17.33
C PHE A 19 3.67 -2.05 -18.57
N LYS A 20 3.18 -1.78 -19.75
CA LYS A 20 3.75 -2.32 -21.00
C LYS A 20 5.00 -1.60 -21.48
N ALA A 21 5.18 -0.33 -21.10
CA ALA A 21 6.17 0.53 -21.75
C ALA A 21 7.61 0.20 -21.39
N ASP A 22 7.90 -0.31 -20.19
CA ASP A 22 9.29 -0.37 -19.72
C ASP A 22 9.78 -1.73 -19.20
N GLY A 23 8.97 -2.75 -19.12
CA GLY A 23 9.39 -4.03 -18.55
C GLY A 23 9.90 -3.94 -17.10
N ALA A 24 9.92 -2.72 -16.53
CA ALA A 24 10.49 -2.42 -15.22
C ALA A 24 9.56 -2.78 -14.07
N PHE A 25 8.27 -2.93 -14.33
CA PHE A 25 7.27 -3.38 -13.39
C PHE A 25 6.50 -4.55 -13.99
N GLN A 26 7.06 -5.72 -13.86
CA GLN A 26 6.24 -6.93 -13.99
C GLN A 26 5.63 -7.18 -12.62
N PRO A 27 4.30 -6.99 -12.47
CA PRO A 27 3.64 -7.49 -11.28
C PRO A 27 3.79 -9.00 -11.30
N THR A 28 4.64 -9.49 -10.43
CA THR A 28 4.73 -10.91 -10.20
C THR A 28 3.34 -11.38 -9.76
N THR A 29 2.61 -12.03 -10.66
CA THR A 29 1.38 -12.74 -10.38
C THR A 29 0.38 -12.00 -9.49
N PHE A 30 -0.22 -10.92 -10.00
CA PHE A 30 -1.48 -10.45 -9.44
C PHE A 30 -2.61 -11.31 -10.01
N GLU A 31 -2.90 -12.40 -9.34
CA GLU A 31 -4.16 -13.07 -9.52
C GLU A 31 -5.28 -12.06 -9.25
N ASN A 32 -5.85 -11.47 -10.29
CA ASN A 32 -7.13 -10.75 -10.31
C ASN A 32 -7.51 -9.91 -9.05
N LYS A 33 -6.55 -9.55 -8.22
CA LYS A 33 -6.79 -8.68 -7.07
C LYS A 33 -6.49 -7.25 -7.48
N GLN A 34 -7.50 -6.41 -7.43
CA GLN A 34 -7.27 -4.98 -7.54
C GLN A 34 -6.23 -4.57 -6.49
N PRO A 35 -5.25 -3.75 -6.87
CA PRO A 35 -4.27 -3.29 -5.91
C PRO A 35 -4.98 -2.57 -4.76
N HIS A 36 -4.51 -2.81 -3.54
CA HIS A 36 -5.06 -2.12 -2.38
C HIS A 36 -4.79 -0.62 -2.49
N PRO A 37 -5.78 0.25 -2.28
CA PRO A 37 -5.58 1.69 -2.38
C PRO A 37 -4.56 2.19 -1.36
N LEU A 38 -3.48 2.75 -1.84
CA LEU A 38 -2.46 3.39 -1.01
C LEU A 38 -1.67 4.40 -1.84
N ASP A 39 -1.12 5.39 -1.15
CA ASP A 39 -0.18 6.34 -1.70
C ASP A 39 1.19 6.14 -1.07
N ILE A 40 2.24 6.26 -1.85
CA ILE A 40 3.62 6.25 -1.41
C ILE A 40 4.30 7.49 -1.96
N PHE A 41 4.84 8.31 -1.09
CA PHE A 41 5.55 9.53 -1.49
C PHE A 41 6.72 9.80 -0.54
N TYR A 42 7.64 10.64 -0.95
CA TYR A 42 8.74 11.07 -0.10
C TYR A 42 8.94 12.60 -0.19
N ASP A 43 9.48 13.14 0.86
CA ASP A 43 9.86 14.55 0.98
C ASP A 43 11.25 14.68 1.59
N GLU A 44 11.59 15.88 2.03
CA GLU A 44 12.90 16.17 2.67
C GLU A 44 13.11 15.42 3.99
N ASP A 45 12.03 15.05 4.65
CA ASP A 45 12.06 14.39 5.96
C ASP A 45 12.12 12.86 5.87
N GLY A 46 11.49 12.28 4.87
CA GLY A 46 11.48 10.82 4.72
C GLY A 46 10.44 10.28 3.76
N LEU A 47 10.16 9.00 3.94
CA LEU A 47 9.22 8.22 3.13
C LEU A 47 7.88 8.09 3.84
N HIS A 48 6.80 8.30 3.12
CA HIS A 48 5.44 8.25 3.62
C HIS A 48 4.61 7.19 2.89
N PHE A 49 3.80 6.47 3.65
CA PHE A 49 2.76 5.60 3.13
C PHE A 49 1.42 6.06 3.70
N GLU A 50 0.42 6.18 2.86
CA GLU A 50 -0.97 6.38 3.25
C GLU A 50 -1.79 5.21 2.74
N VAL A 51 -2.27 4.37 3.65
CA VAL A 51 -3.00 3.13 3.31
C VAL A 51 -4.45 3.30 3.68
N ALA A 52 -5.35 3.07 2.72
CA ALA A 52 -6.78 3.11 2.97
C ALA A 52 -7.21 1.97 3.90
N CYS A 53 -7.72 2.33 5.07
CA CYS A 53 -8.12 1.39 6.12
C CYS A 53 -9.55 1.69 6.60
N THR A 54 -10.46 1.97 5.67
CA THR A 54 -11.85 2.31 5.97
C THR A 54 -12.53 1.23 6.81
N GLY A 55 -13.01 1.61 7.98
CA GLY A 55 -13.71 0.69 8.88
C GLY A 55 -12.80 -0.24 9.68
N LEU A 56 -11.48 -0.04 9.62
CA LEU A 56 -10.50 -0.77 10.43
C LEU A 56 -10.00 0.09 11.57
N THR A 57 -9.52 -0.56 12.61
CA THR A 57 -8.86 0.08 13.73
C THR A 57 -7.37 -0.28 13.77
N LYS A 58 -6.61 0.44 14.58
CA LYS A 58 -5.19 0.13 14.76
C LYS A 58 -4.90 -1.28 15.27
N LYS A 59 -5.91 -1.93 15.89
CA LYS A 59 -5.79 -3.30 16.39
C LYS A 59 -5.90 -4.34 15.27
N ASP A 60 -6.48 -3.95 14.15
CA ASP A 60 -6.70 -4.84 13.00
C ASP A 60 -5.47 -4.95 12.12
N ILE A 61 -4.57 -3.98 12.18
CA ILE A 61 -3.41 -3.87 11.30
C ILE A 61 -2.15 -4.32 12.03
N GLN A 62 -1.39 -5.16 11.37
CA GLN A 62 -0.07 -5.60 11.82
C GLN A 62 1.01 -5.03 10.89
N LEU A 63 2.03 -4.42 11.48
CA LEU A 63 3.23 -3.99 10.76
C LEU A 63 4.39 -4.89 11.16
N GLU A 64 5.12 -5.37 10.18
CA GLU A 64 6.33 -6.18 10.39
C GLU A 64 7.49 -5.60 9.60
N ILE A 65 8.67 -5.65 10.18
CA ILE A 65 9.93 -5.32 9.52
C ILE A 65 10.78 -6.57 9.46
N ASP A 66 11.18 -6.94 8.25
CA ASP A 66 12.04 -8.10 8.00
C ASP A 66 13.22 -7.65 7.12
N GLY A 67 14.34 -7.31 7.76
CA GLY A 67 15.47 -6.70 7.07
C GLY A 67 15.12 -5.35 6.46
N ASP A 68 15.11 -5.27 5.14
CA ASP A 68 14.73 -4.08 4.37
C ASP A 68 13.27 -4.10 3.88
N LEU A 69 12.51 -5.11 4.29
CA LEU A 69 11.13 -5.32 3.88
C LEU A 69 10.15 -4.82 4.94
N LEU A 70 9.27 -3.91 4.56
CA LEU A 70 8.10 -3.51 5.34
C LEU A 70 6.89 -4.31 4.90
N LYS A 71 6.22 -4.97 5.85
CA LYS A 71 4.96 -5.68 5.61
C LYS A 71 3.83 -4.98 6.33
N ILE A 72 2.71 -4.80 5.64
CA ILE A 72 1.49 -4.21 6.16
C ILE A 72 0.38 -5.23 5.99
N ILE A 73 -0.13 -5.76 7.08
CA ILE A 73 -0.99 -6.94 7.06
C ILE A 73 -2.33 -6.65 7.73
N TYR A 74 -3.39 -7.01 7.07
CA TYR A 74 -4.73 -7.13 7.63
C TYR A 74 -5.33 -8.47 7.24
N ASP A 75 -5.68 -9.27 8.22
CA ASP A 75 -6.41 -10.51 8.05
C ASP A 75 -7.86 -10.34 8.50
N LYS A 76 -8.76 -10.36 7.53
CA LYS A 76 -10.19 -10.28 7.81
C LYS A 76 -10.64 -11.54 8.55
N PRO A 77 -11.36 -11.40 9.68
CA PRO A 77 -11.97 -12.55 10.36
C PRO A 77 -12.87 -13.34 9.41
N ASN A 78 -12.94 -14.64 9.63
CA ASN A 78 -13.74 -15.54 8.79
C ASN A 78 -15.21 -15.10 8.77
N ASP A 79 -15.78 -14.92 7.57
CA ASP A 79 -17.15 -14.46 7.35
C ASP A 79 -18.18 -15.61 7.37
N ASP A 80 -17.78 -16.84 7.70
CA ASP A 80 -18.63 -18.04 7.60
C ASP A 80 -19.91 -17.95 8.48
N GLU A 81 -19.89 -17.10 9.50
CA GLU A 81 -21.04 -16.87 10.39
C GLU A 81 -21.75 -15.54 10.12
N PHE A 82 -21.32 -14.78 9.09
CA PHE A 82 -21.91 -13.47 8.81
C PHE A 82 -23.22 -13.61 8.03
N ASP A 83 -24.29 -13.10 8.62
CA ASP A 83 -25.60 -13.07 7.95
C ASP A 83 -25.72 -11.91 6.97
N TYR A 84 -25.69 -12.23 5.68
CA TYR A 84 -25.85 -11.25 4.60
C TYR A 84 -27.32 -10.99 4.21
N SER A 85 -28.27 -11.66 4.83
CA SER A 85 -29.69 -11.64 4.43
C SER A 85 -30.34 -10.26 4.49
N GLY A 86 -29.85 -9.38 5.34
CA GLY A 86 -30.35 -8.02 5.51
C GLY A 86 -29.77 -6.96 4.55
N TYR A 87 -28.76 -7.33 3.72
CA TYR A 87 -28.14 -6.39 2.83
C TYR A 87 -28.93 -6.20 1.53
N ILE A 88 -29.25 -4.98 1.19
CA ILE A 88 -29.77 -4.61 -0.14
C ILE A 88 -28.60 -4.41 -1.10
N TYR A 89 -27.51 -3.82 -0.62
CA TYR A 89 -26.28 -3.61 -1.35
C TYR A 89 -25.09 -3.63 -0.40
N LYS A 90 -24.03 -4.33 -0.76
CA LYS A 90 -22.81 -4.40 0.05
C LYS A 90 -21.60 -3.97 -0.78
N GLY A 91 -21.23 -2.70 -0.65
CA GLY A 91 -20.08 -2.12 -1.36
C GLY A 91 -18.78 -2.08 -0.56
N LEU A 92 -18.85 -2.20 0.78
CA LEU A 92 -17.68 -2.21 1.64
C LEU A 92 -17.15 -3.64 1.83
N ALA A 93 -16.13 -3.99 1.10
CA ALA A 93 -15.60 -5.34 1.12
C ALA A 93 -14.73 -5.66 2.34
N LYS A 94 -14.01 -4.67 2.91
CA LYS A 94 -13.02 -4.85 4.00
C LYS A 94 -12.14 -6.08 3.77
N ARG A 95 -11.51 -6.15 2.61
CA ARG A 95 -10.74 -7.32 2.19
C ARG A 95 -9.42 -7.40 2.95
N SER A 96 -9.01 -8.63 3.25
CA SER A 96 -7.66 -8.91 3.73
C SER A 96 -6.61 -8.40 2.74
N PHE A 97 -5.52 -7.88 3.25
CA PHE A 97 -4.39 -7.51 2.43
C PHE A 97 -3.07 -7.85 3.13
N ASN A 98 -2.09 -8.17 2.33
CA ASN A 98 -0.72 -8.39 2.77
C ASN A 98 0.18 -7.67 1.77
N LEU A 99 0.65 -6.50 2.17
CA LEU A 99 1.45 -5.61 1.35
C LEU A 99 2.90 -5.68 1.80
N GLY A 100 3.81 -5.87 0.87
CA GLY A 100 5.24 -5.93 1.15
C GLY A 100 6.00 -4.93 0.28
N TYR A 101 6.82 -4.09 0.91
CA TYR A 101 7.62 -3.07 0.23
C TYR A 101 9.06 -3.13 0.69
N LYS A 102 9.97 -3.24 -0.28
CA LYS A 102 11.40 -3.11 -0.05
C LYS A 102 11.75 -1.64 0.08
N VAL A 103 12.29 -1.25 1.23
CA VAL A 103 12.64 0.12 1.54
C VAL A 103 14.13 0.36 1.27
N ALA A 104 14.45 1.44 0.56
CA ALA A 104 15.82 1.78 0.24
C ALA A 104 16.64 2.07 1.50
N ALA A 105 17.94 1.75 1.46
CA ALA A 105 18.85 1.88 2.61
C ALA A 105 19.03 3.32 3.13
N LYS A 106 18.68 4.34 2.34
CA LYS A 106 18.72 5.74 2.77
C LYS A 106 17.66 6.08 3.82
N PHE A 107 16.63 5.25 3.98
CA PHE A 107 15.59 5.43 4.98
C PHE A 107 15.87 4.54 6.19
N GLU A 108 15.63 5.07 7.38
CA GLU A 108 15.79 4.35 8.64
C GLU A 108 14.51 3.58 8.98
N LEU A 109 14.39 2.38 8.42
CA LEU A 109 13.16 1.57 8.57
C LEU A 109 12.84 1.25 10.03
N GLU A 110 13.84 1.02 10.86
CA GLU A 110 13.64 0.71 12.28
C GLU A 110 13.10 1.88 13.10
N SER A 111 13.22 3.11 12.57
CA SER A 111 12.67 4.32 13.18
C SER A 111 11.28 4.68 12.65
N LEU A 112 10.62 3.74 11.99
CA LEU A 112 9.26 3.89 11.47
C LEU A 112 8.28 4.31 12.58
N THR A 113 7.42 5.26 12.25
CA THR A 113 6.26 5.62 13.05
C THR A 113 4.98 5.39 12.25
N ALA A 114 3.91 5.04 12.94
CA ALA A 114 2.62 4.79 12.30
C ALA A 114 1.47 5.38 13.11
N GLU A 115 0.52 5.99 12.41
CA GLU A 115 -0.67 6.58 13.01
C GLU A 115 -1.90 6.21 12.16
N MET A 116 -2.99 5.87 12.84
CA MET A 116 -4.29 5.65 12.19
C MET A 116 -5.16 6.88 12.43
N LYS A 117 -5.55 7.55 11.34
CA LYS A 117 -6.39 8.74 11.40
C LYS A 117 -7.27 8.87 10.16
N ASP A 118 -8.51 9.26 10.36
CA ASP A 118 -9.47 9.54 9.28
C ASP A 118 -9.63 8.39 8.27
N GLY A 119 -9.53 7.14 8.73
CA GLY A 119 -9.61 5.96 7.87
C GLY A 119 -8.34 5.65 7.07
N LEU A 120 -7.26 6.37 7.32
CA LEU A 120 -5.96 6.14 6.72
C LEU A 120 -4.94 5.67 7.76
N LEU A 121 -4.14 4.68 7.39
CA LEU A 121 -2.93 4.34 8.11
C LEU A 121 -1.78 5.15 7.50
N HIS A 122 -1.26 6.08 8.25
CA HIS A 122 -0.11 6.88 7.86
C HIS A 122 1.16 6.31 8.48
N ILE A 123 2.09 5.88 7.65
CA ILE A 123 3.40 5.37 8.05
C ILE A 123 4.46 6.35 7.58
N PHE A 124 5.35 6.72 8.48
CA PHE A 124 6.49 7.59 8.19
C PHE A 124 7.81 6.90 8.52
N ILE A 125 8.74 6.95 7.59
CA ILE A 125 10.08 6.38 7.71
C ILE A 125 11.09 7.49 7.46
N PRO A 126 11.85 7.95 8.48
CA PRO A 126 12.78 9.05 8.32
C PRO A 126 13.98 8.68 7.45
N ILE A 127 14.63 9.68 6.89
CA ILE A 127 15.92 9.50 6.24
C ILE A 127 16.95 9.20 7.33
N ALA A 128 17.80 8.18 7.09
CA ALA A 128 18.87 7.83 8.02
C ALA A 128 19.83 9.02 8.22
N GLU A 129 20.16 9.32 9.47
CA GLU A 129 21.06 10.45 9.81
C GLU A 129 22.39 10.38 9.06
N SER A 130 22.93 9.18 8.87
CA SER A 130 24.16 8.94 8.10
C SER A 130 24.04 9.27 6.61
N LYS A 131 22.82 9.41 6.09
CA LYS A 131 22.52 9.65 4.66
C LYS A 131 22.04 11.07 4.40
N LYS A 132 21.86 11.90 5.44
CA LYS A 132 21.50 13.31 5.27
C LYS A 132 22.67 14.09 4.67
N PRO A 133 22.40 15.09 3.82
CA PRO A 133 23.44 15.96 3.29
C PRO A 133 24.23 16.62 4.43
N LYS A 134 25.55 16.58 4.33
CA LYS A 134 26.45 17.22 5.30
C LYS A 134 27.25 18.32 4.62
N THR A 135 27.31 19.48 5.24
CA THR A 135 28.19 20.54 4.80
C THR A 135 29.59 20.32 5.35
N ILE A 136 30.55 20.23 4.45
CA ILE A 136 31.97 20.05 4.81
C ILE A 136 32.67 21.41 4.73
N LYS A 137 33.28 21.82 5.82
CA LYS A 137 34.12 23.05 5.83
C LYS A 137 35.48 22.70 5.25
N ILE A 138 35.90 23.46 4.26
CA ILE A 138 37.23 23.37 3.68
C ILE A 138 38.21 24.10 4.61
N LYS A 139 39.26 23.41 4.99
CA LYS A 139 40.34 24.02 5.77
C LYS A 139 41.28 24.81 4.87
#